data_bad087e5a9803d1d7152a914cfc66634
#
_entry.id   bad087e5a9803d1d7152a914cfc66634
#
_cell.length_a   1.000
_cell.length_b   1.000
_cell.length_c   1.000
_cell.angle_alpha   90.00
_cell.angle_beta   90.00
_cell.angle_gamma   90.00
#
_symmetry.space_group_name_H-M   'P 1'
#
loop_
_entity.id
_entity.type
_entity.pdbx_description
1 polymer ?
#
loop_
_entity_poly.entity_id
_entity_poly.type
_entity_poly.pdbx_seq_one_letter_code
_entity_poly.pdbx_strand_id
1 'polypeptide(L)' 'MQYLARWRMQLAARRLENPQVSIAQVGVEVGYESEAAFNRAFKKVVGVPPGMWRRGRSSEAAQAG' A
#
# COMPACT_ATOMS: atom_id res chain seq x y z
N MET A 1 -7.46 -4.89 17.92
CA MET A 1 -6.21 -4.40 17.41
C MET A 1 -6.34 -3.77 16.03
N GLN A 2 -7.48 -3.16 15.82
CA GLN A 2 -7.76 -2.56 14.53
C GLN A 2 -6.86 -1.38 14.23
N TYR A 3 -6.51 -0.61 15.25
CA TYR A 3 -5.66 0.54 15.03
C TYR A 3 -4.22 0.15 14.67
N LEU A 4 -3.76 -1.02 15.06
CA LEU A 4 -2.45 -1.52 14.67
C LEU A 4 -2.40 -1.79 13.18
N ALA A 5 -3.45 -2.44 12.65
CA ALA A 5 -3.53 -2.71 11.22
C ALA A 5 -3.61 -1.40 10.42
N ARG A 6 -4.36 -0.44 10.96
CA ARG A 6 -4.50 0.84 10.30
C ARG A 6 -3.16 1.58 10.26
N TRP A 7 -2.41 1.54 11.35
CA TRP A 7 -1.10 2.16 11.39
C TRP A 7 -0.14 1.53 10.38
N ARG A 8 -0.16 0.20 10.31
CA ARG A 8 0.67 -0.51 9.35
C ARG A 8 0.33 -0.12 7.91
N MET A 9 -0.95 0.04 7.64
CA MET A 9 -1.39 0.40 6.30
C MET A 9 -1.00 1.83 5.95
N GLN A 10 -1.04 2.73 6.92
CA GLN A 10 -0.58 4.09 6.68
C GLN A 10 0.91 4.12 6.36
N LEU A 11 1.69 3.34 7.08
CA LEU A 11 3.12 3.24 6.81
C LEU A 11 3.37 2.64 5.43
N ALA A 12 2.61 1.60 5.09
CA ALA A 12 2.73 0.96 3.78
C ALA A 12 2.39 1.96 2.66
N ALA A 13 1.33 2.73 2.84
CA ALA A 13 0.92 3.71 1.84
C ALA A 13 2.03 4.73 1.59
N ARG A 14 2.67 5.19 2.64
CA ARG A 14 3.77 6.13 2.50
C ARG A 14 4.93 5.53 1.72
N ARG A 15 5.25 4.28 2.00
CA ARG A 15 6.33 3.61 1.30
C ARG A 15 5.99 3.38 -0.17
N LEU A 16 4.72 3.12 -0.46
CA LEU A 16 4.28 2.90 -1.83
C LEU A 16 4.36 4.17 -2.67
N GLU A 17 4.51 5.32 -2.06
CA GLU A 17 4.71 6.56 -2.80
C GLU A 17 6.05 6.56 -3.52
N ASN A 18 7.01 5.79 -3.04
CA ASN A 18 8.30 5.66 -3.69
C ASN A 18 8.18 4.65 -4.84
N PRO A 19 8.34 5.09 -6.11
CA PRO A 19 8.16 4.18 -7.24
C PRO A 19 9.23 3.10 -7.33
N GLN A 20 10.30 3.23 -6.58
CA GLN A 20 11.41 2.28 -6.62
C GLN A 20 11.17 1.08 -5.70
N VAL A 21 10.22 1.17 -4.80
CA VAL A 21 9.94 0.09 -3.86
C VAL A 21 8.82 -0.78 -4.41
N SER A 22 9.05 -2.10 -4.40
CA SER A 22 8.03 -3.03 -4.88
C SER A 22 6.94 -3.24 -3.82
N ILE A 23 5.75 -3.61 -4.28
CA ILE A 23 4.64 -3.89 -3.39
C ILE A 23 4.99 -5.05 -2.47
N ALA A 24 5.64 -6.07 -3.01
CA ALA A 24 6.04 -7.23 -2.21
C ALA A 24 6.99 -6.82 -1.08
N GLN A 25 7.93 -5.94 -1.38
CA GLN A 25 8.88 -5.47 -0.39
C GLN A 25 8.18 -4.70 0.72
N VAL A 26 7.24 -3.84 0.35
CA VAL A 26 6.47 -3.08 1.34
C VAL A 26 5.70 -4.02 2.25
N GLY A 27 5.09 -5.05 1.68
CA GLY A 27 4.36 -6.03 2.47
C GLY A 27 5.23 -6.68 3.53
N VAL A 28 6.42 -7.10 3.15
CA VAL A 28 7.36 -7.71 4.09
C VAL A 28 7.78 -6.71 5.16
N GLU A 29 8.06 -5.48 4.77
CA GLU A 29 8.53 -4.46 5.70
C GLU A 29 7.49 -4.14 6.77
N VAL A 30 6.21 -4.19 6.42
CA VAL A 30 5.16 -3.90 7.40
C VAL A 30 4.67 -5.17 8.11
N GLY A 31 5.34 -6.31 7.90
CA GLY A 31 5.12 -7.49 8.71
C GLY A 31 4.20 -8.55 8.14
N TYR A 32 3.95 -8.55 6.83
CA TYR A 32 3.13 -9.59 6.22
C TYR A 32 4.01 -10.69 5.64
N GLU A 33 3.48 -11.91 5.68
CA GLU A 33 4.24 -13.08 5.23
C GLU A 33 4.35 -13.16 3.71
N SER A 34 3.36 -12.64 3.00
CA SER A 34 3.34 -12.74 1.56
C SER A 34 2.72 -11.51 0.96
N GLU A 35 2.98 -11.30 -0.32
CA GLU A 35 2.38 -10.19 -1.04
C GLU A 35 0.87 -10.33 -1.10
N ALA A 36 0.39 -11.56 -1.28
CA ALA A 36 -1.05 -11.81 -1.34
C ALA A 36 -1.75 -11.42 -0.03
N ALA A 37 -1.13 -11.78 1.10
CA ALA A 37 -1.68 -11.42 2.40
C ALA A 37 -1.70 -9.90 2.58
N PHE A 38 -0.63 -9.24 2.16
CA PHE A 38 -0.55 -7.79 2.24
C PHE A 38 -1.61 -7.14 1.36
N ASN A 39 -1.75 -7.61 0.13
CA ASN A 39 -2.74 -7.06 -0.81
C ASN A 39 -4.14 -7.13 -0.22
N ARG A 40 -4.46 -8.27 0.38
CA ARG A 40 -5.78 -8.50 0.97
C ARG A 40 -6.03 -7.54 2.13
N ALA A 41 -5.05 -7.41 3.00
CA ALA A 41 -5.17 -6.54 4.16
C ALA A 41 -5.24 -5.07 3.75
N PHE A 42 -4.42 -4.67 2.78
CA PHE A 42 -4.41 -3.31 2.30
C PHE A 42 -5.75 -2.93 1.70
N LYS A 43 -6.31 -3.82 0.87
CA LYS A 43 -7.61 -3.57 0.26
C LYS A 43 -8.70 -3.45 1.33
N LYS A 44 -8.62 -4.27 2.37
CA LYS A 44 -9.62 -4.25 3.42
C LYS A 44 -9.60 -2.93 4.19
N VAL A 45 -8.42 -2.39 4.46
CA VAL A 45 -8.29 -1.18 5.25
C VAL A 45 -8.41 0.08 4.40
N VAL A 46 -7.78 0.09 3.25
CA VAL A 46 -7.72 1.27 2.40
C VAL A 46 -8.87 1.33 1.40
N GLY A 47 -9.38 0.16 1.00
CA GLY A 47 -10.49 0.09 0.07
C GLY A 47 -10.11 -0.32 -1.34
N VAL A 48 -8.83 -0.24 -1.69
CA VAL A 48 -8.34 -0.66 -3.00
C VAL A 48 -7.02 -1.39 -2.82
N PRO A 49 -6.66 -2.29 -3.76
CA PRO A 49 -5.37 -2.97 -3.69
C PRO A 49 -4.22 -1.99 -3.80
N PRO A 50 -3.05 -2.33 -3.25
CA PRO A 50 -1.92 -1.40 -3.27
C PRO A 50 -1.46 -1.03 -4.68
N GLY A 51 -1.57 -1.95 -5.62
CA GLY A 51 -1.20 -1.65 -7.01
C GLY A 51 -2.09 -0.59 -7.62
N MET A 52 -3.39 -0.70 -7.39
CA MET A 52 -4.35 0.28 -7.87
C MET A 52 -4.19 1.62 -7.15
N TRP A 53 -3.93 1.56 -5.86
CA TRP A 53 -3.74 2.77 -5.08
C TRP A 53 -2.54 3.57 -5.59
N ARG A 54 -1.43 2.87 -5.85
CA ARG A 54 -0.23 3.52 -6.37
C ARG A 54 -0.47 4.09 -7.75
N ARG A 55 -1.16 3.33 -8.59
CA ARG A 55 -1.47 3.73 -9.95
C ARG A 55 -2.38 4.96 -9.98
N GLY A 56 -3.38 4.96 -9.09
CA GLY A 56 -4.30 6.08 -8.98
C GLY A 56 -3.60 7.36 -8.58
N ARG A 57 -2.68 7.28 -7.63
CA ARG A 57 -1.93 8.46 -7.22
C ARG A 57 -1.05 8.99 -8.34
N SER A 58 -0.41 8.07 -9.07
CA SER A 58 0.42 8.47 -10.19
C SER A 58 -0.40 9.18 -11.27
N SER A 59 -1.59 8.65 -11.55
CA SER A 59 -2.49 9.26 -12.52
C SER A 59 -2.93 10.64 -12.08
N GLU A 60 -3.27 10.79 -10.80
CA GLU A 60 -3.67 12.07 -10.27
C GLU A 60 -2.53 13.08 -10.38
N ALA A 61 -1.32 12.67 -10.04
CA ALA A 61 -0.17 13.54 -10.12
C ALA A 61 0.08 13.99 -11.56
N ALA A 62 -0.07 13.07 -12.51
CA ALA A 62 0.12 13.39 -13.92
C ALA A 62 -0.94 14.37 -14.40
N GLN A 63 -2.18 14.19 -13.96
CA GLN A 63 -3.26 15.07 -14.37
C GLN A 63 -3.16 16.44 -13.73
N ALA A 64 -2.70 16.48 -12.49
CA ALA A 64 -2.54 17.74 -11.79
C ALA A 64 -1.40 18.58 -12.38
N GLY A 65 -0.41 17.90 -12.94
CA GLY A 65 0.69 18.59 -13.58
C GLY A 65 0.32 19.06 -14.95
#